data_b86afdd3ceee7c21cd35c5391e6e1c6e
#
_entry.id   b86afdd3ceee7c21cd35c5391e6e1c6e
#
_cell.length_a   1.000
_cell.length_b   1.000
_cell.length_c   1.000
_cell.angle_alpha   90.00
_cell.angle_beta   90.00
_cell.angle_gamma   90.00
#
_symmetry.space_group_name_H-M   'P 1'
#
loop_
_entity.id
_entity.type
_entity.pdbx_description
1 polymer ?
#
loop_
_entity_poly.entity_id
_entity_poly.type
_entity_poly.pdbx_seq_one_letter_code
_entity_poly.pdbx_strand_id
1 'polypeptide(L)'
;MTTTSRQNSLILNEDWTRIYQTFKNADFKSYDFENLRRVIIAYFRENYPEDFNDYIESSEYLALIDAMAFLGQSLAFRIDLASRENFIELAERKESVLRLARMLSYNAKRNIPATGLLKFDTVSTTENILDSNGKNLAQQTIIWNDPTNQNWAEQFITVLNAAMSDNTEFGRSQGSSIIDGILTEQYRLRTSSTDVPVFTFNKIVAGRQMPFEIVSTAFRGSETIYEEAPTPSNQLGFVYKNDGRGGTSSNTGFFFLFKQGSLELADFTIDVPKSNEIVAVDSNNINENDVWLFRLNSAGAQIEEWTKVQSLIGNNIAYNSIASNIRNIYSVLTKESDRVDLAFADGVYGNLPQGTFRVYYRKSNGLSYQIAPREMQGIS
;
A
#
# COMPACT_ATOMS: atom_id res chain seq x y z
N MET A 1 -10.67 36.68 55.77
CA MET A 1 -10.73 37.21 54.40
C MET A 1 -11.03 36.11 53.44
N THR A 2 -12.03 36.26 52.71
CA THR A 2 -12.80 35.25 52.03
C THR A 2 -12.01 34.64 50.82
N THR A 3 -12.11 33.34 50.68
CA THR A 3 -11.58 32.50 49.57
C THR A 3 -11.84 33.05 48.16
N THR A 4 -12.82 33.92 47.97
CA THR A 4 -13.18 34.58 46.70
C THR A 4 -12.12 35.59 46.21
N SER A 5 -11.39 36.22 47.11
CA SER A 5 -10.36 37.21 46.73
C SER A 5 -9.10 36.52 46.12
N ARG A 6 -8.78 35.33 46.60
CA ARG A 6 -7.64 34.54 46.08
C ARG A 6 -7.91 33.86 44.75
N GLN A 7 -9.14 33.39 44.51
CA GLN A 7 -9.53 32.82 43.22
C GLN A 7 -9.57 33.87 42.10
N ASN A 8 -9.91 35.12 42.41
CA ASN A 8 -9.87 36.17 41.41
C ASN A 8 -8.45 36.67 41.08
N SER A 9 -7.45 36.51 42.00
CA SER A 9 -6.06 36.87 41.73
C SER A 9 -5.35 35.91 40.77
N LEU A 10 -5.76 34.64 40.76
CA LEU A 10 -5.22 33.62 39.83
C LEU A 10 -5.61 33.84 38.37
N ILE A 11 -6.62 34.67 38.11
CA ILE A 11 -7.15 34.94 36.75
C ILE A 11 -6.63 36.30 36.19
N LEU A 12 -5.96 37.12 37.02
CA LEU A 12 -5.43 38.43 36.58
C LEU A 12 -4.07 38.26 35.87
N ASN A 13 -3.84 39.05 34.84
CA ASN A 13 -2.63 39.08 33.99
C ASN A 13 -1.31 39.18 34.78
N GLU A 14 -1.32 39.76 35.96
CA GLU A 14 -0.15 39.90 36.84
C GLU A 14 0.32 38.56 37.43
N ASP A 15 -0.58 37.66 37.72
CA ASP A 15 -0.23 36.31 38.25
C ASP A 15 0.43 35.42 37.22
N TRP A 16 0.02 35.54 35.96
CA TRP A 16 0.67 34.81 34.87
C TRP A 16 2.11 35.27 34.67
N THR A 17 2.42 36.52 34.91
CA THR A 17 3.78 37.05 34.81
C THR A 17 4.69 36.45 35.89
N ARG A 18 4.18 36.27 37.11
CA ARG A 18 4.91 35.61 38.21
C ARG A 18 5.14 34.15 37.94
N ILE A 19 4.11 33.44 37.51
CA ILE A 19 4.21 32.04 37.09
C ILE A 19 5.27 31.92 35.98
N TYR A 20 5.20 32.79 34.96
CA TYR A 20 6.17 32.78 33.87
C TYR A 20 7.60 33.08 34.33
N GLN A 21 7.79 34.02 35.30
CA GLN A 21 9.10 34.33 35.84
C GLN A 21 9.69 33.17 36.66
N THR A 22 8.88 32.49 37.46
CA THR A 22 9.32 31.31 38.25
C THR A 22 9.73 30.20 37.31
N PHE A 23 8.98 29.92 36.25
CA PHE A 23 9.34 28.92 35.26
C PHE A 23 10.48 29.34 34.33
N LYS A 24 10.70 30.65 34.08
CA LYS A 24 11.82 31.14 33.27
C LYS A 24 13.18 30.88 33.93
N ASN A 25 13.24 30.85 35.25
CA ASN A 25 14.45 30.55 36.00
C ASN A 25 14.68 29.05 36.22
N ALA A 26 13.71 28.20 35.85
CA ALA A 26 13.86 26.75 35.89
C ALA A 26 14.69 26.27 34.68
N ASP A 27 15.69 25.45 34.93
CA ASP A 27 16.44 24.79 33.85
C ASP A 27 15.64 23.63 33.27
N PHE A 28 14.87 23.95 32.21
CA PHE A 28 14.08 22.95 31.48
C PHE A 28 14.89 22.05 30.55
N LYS A 29 16.22 22.15 30.56
CA LYS A 29 17.07 21.29 29.75
C LYS A 29 17.13 19.85 30.25
N SER A 30 16.83 19.63 31.52
CA SER A 30 16.66 18.28 32.06
C SER A 30 15.21 18.03 32.42
N TYR A 31 14.56 17.11 31.72
CA TYR A 31 13.21 16.62 32.06
C TYR A 31 13.24 15.71 33.29
N ASP A 32 14.03 16.11 34.28
CA ASP A 32 14.26 15.34 35.49
C ASP A 32 13.10 15.56 36.46
N PHE A 33 12.51 14.46 36.91
CA PHE A 33 11.45 14.43 37.92
C PHE A 33 11.82 15.27 39.15
N GLU A 34 13.04 15.11 39.65
CA GLU A 34 13.52 15.84 40.83
C GLU A 34 13.59 17.36 40.58
N ASN A 35 13.93 17.78 39.40
CA ASN A 35 13.97 19.20 39.04
C ASN A 35 12.58 19.81 38.98
N LEU A 36 11.63 19.13 38.31
CA LEU A 36 10.23 19.55 38.28
C LEU A 36 9.62 19.58 39.67
N ARG A 37 9.86 18.58 40.49
CA ARG A 37 9.43 18.52 41.89
C ARG A 37 9.97 19.71 42.69
N ARG A 38 11.25 20.04 42.57
CA ARG A 38 11.88 21.17 43.22
C ARG A 38 11.26 22.51 42.79
N VAL A 39 11.00 22.69 41.52
CA VAL A 39 10.35 23.90 40.97
C VAL A 39 8.94 24.04 41.50
N ILE A 40 8.14 22.98 41.54
CA ILE A 40 6.78 22.99 42.10
C ILE A 40 6.81 23.36 43.59
N ILE A 41 7.70 22.76 44.36
CA ILE A 41 7.87 23.08 45.80
C ILE A 41 8.28 24.54 45.99
N ALA A 42 9.23 25.05 45.21
CA ALA A 42 9.68 26.42 45.25
C ALA A 42 8.53 27.39 44.91
N TYR A 43 7.74 27.06 43.90
CA TYR A 43 6.56 27.84 43.53
C TYR A 43 5.53 27.94 44.68
N PHE A 44 5.22 26.85 45.35
CA PHE A 44 4.31 26.87 46.49
C PHE A 44 4.84 27.66 47.66
N ARG A 45 6.14 27.55 47.98
CA ARG A 45 6.78 28.31 49.06
C ARG A 45 6.75 29.83 48.79
N GLU A 46 6.96 30.23 47.53
CA GLU A 46 7.06 31.62 47.17
C GLU A 46 5.67 32.28 47.10
N ASN A 47 4.66 31.60 46.59
CA ASN A 47 3.35 32.17 46.31
C ASN A 47 2.31 31.92 47.44
N TYR A 48 2.53 30.92 48.29
CA TYR A 48 1.60 30.50 49.36
C TYR A 48 2.32 30.26 50.69
N PRO A 49 3.12 31.21 51.19
CA PRO A 49 3.97 30.97 52.37
C PRO A 49 3.17 30.77 53.66
N GLU A 50 1.94 31.27 53.75
CA GLU A 50 1.12 31.14 54.97
C GLU A 50 0.38 29.79 55.02
N ASP A 51 0.12 29.18 53.87
CA ASP A 51 -0.66 27.94 53.78
C ASP A 51 0.24 26.70 53.65
N PHE A 52 1.49 26.88 53.29
CA PHE A 52 2.39 25.78 52.93
C PHE A 52 3.75 25.81 53.68
N ASN A 53 3.75 26.10 54.97
CA ASN A 53 5.00 26.28 55.70
C ASN A 53 5.60 24.98 56.29
N ASP A 54 4.79 24.03 56.79
CA ASP A 54 5.30 22.88 57.54
C ASP A 54 4.91 21.49 56.95
N TYR A 55 4.12 21.42 55.92
CA TYR A 55 3.52 20.18 55.46
C TYR A 55 3.99 19.71 54.08
N ILE A 56 5.00 20.35 53.54
CA ILE A 56 5.71 19.83 52.37
C ILE A 56 6.31 18.43 52.71
N GLU A 57 6.45 18.10 53.97
CA GLU A 57 6.84 16.77 54.46
C GLU A 57 5.65 15.81 54.74
N SER A 58 4.39 16.31 54.63
CA SER A 58 3.24 15.41 54.82
C SER A 58 3.03 14.52 53.58
N SER A 59 2.82 13.25 53.80
CA SER A 59 2.82 12.23 52.75
C SER A 59 1.74 12.45 51.65
N GLU A 60 0.65 13.12 51.96
CA GLU A 60 -0.47 13.33 51.04
C GLU A 60 -0.14 14.45 50.01
N TYR A 61 0.37 15.59 50.49
CA TYR A 61 0.76 16.69 49.60
C TYR A 61 1.98 16.35 48.75
N LEU A 62 2.92 15.63 49.33
CA LEU A 62 4.12 15.15 48.61
C LEU A 62 3.75 14.21 47.49
N ALA A 63 2.78 13.31 47.70
CA ALA A 63 2.28 12.42 46.66
C ALA A 63 1.58 13.18 45.53
N LEU A 64 0.86 14.28 45.85
CA LEU A 64 0.22 15.11 44.84
C LEU A 64 1.26 15.89 43.99
N ILE A 65 2.29 16.44 44.66
CA ILE A 65 3.43 17.12 43.97
C ILE A 65 4.18 16.14 43.10
N ASP A 66 4.43 14.92 43.57
CA ASP A 66 5.10 13.87 42.84
C ASP A 66 4.29 13.43 41.61
N ALA A 67 2.96 13.33 41.75
CA ALA A 67 2.07 13.05 40.63
C ALA A 67 2.10 14.19 39.57
N MET A 68 2.12 15.45 40.02
CA MET A 68 2.24 16.59 39.10
C MET A 68 3.61 16.64 38.40
N ALA A 69 4.69 16.36 39.12
CA ALA A 69 6.03 16.30 38.57
C ALA A 69 6.16 15.17 37.52
N PHE A 70 5.57 14.00 37.82
CA PHE A 70 5.52 12.89 36.85
C PHE A 70 4.72 13.24 35.58
N LEU A 71 3.56 13.87 35.74
CA LEU A 71 2.78 14.37 34.60
C LEU A 71 3.58 15.38 33.78
N GLY A 72 4.24 16.35 34.46
CA GLY A 72 5.09 17.34 33.82
C GLY A 72 6.24 16.70 33.02
N GLN A 73 6.94 15.75 33.61
CA GLN A 73 7.98 14.98 32.94
C GLN A 73 7.46 14.22 31.71
N SER A 74 6.32 13.54 31.86
CA SER A 74 5.71 12.80 30.76
C SER A 74 5.30 13.72 29.60
N LEU A 75 4.73 14.89 29.91
CA LEU A 75 4.33 15.87 28.90
C LEU A 75 5.56 16.49 28.22
N ALA A 76 6.60 16.88 28.98
CA ALA A 76 7.83 17.44 28.45
C ALA A 76 8.53 16.44 27.51
N PHE A 77 8.62 15.19 27.90
CA PHE A 77 9.17 14.12 27.05
C PHE A 77 8.37 13.96 25.74
N ARG A 78 7.04 13.98 25.82
CA ARG A 78 6.19 13.88 24.62
C ARG A 78 6.34 15.08 23.69
N ILE A 79 6.50 16.30 24.25
CA ILE A 79 6.72 17.51 23.47
C ILE A 79 8.08 17.46 22.77
N ASP A 80 9.13 17.04 23.47
CA ASP A 80 10.46 16.89 22.89
C ASP A 80 10.46 15.85 21.76
N LEU A 81 9.87 14.68 22.02
CA LEU A 81 9.72 13.64 21.01
C LEU A 81 8.95 14.15 19.79
N ALA A 82 7.82 14.81 20.00
CA ALA A 82 7.02 15.37 18.91
C ALA A 82 7.77 16.47 18.13
N SER A 83 8.59 17.28 18.84
CA SER A 83 9.43 18.29 18.21
C SER A 83 10.55 17.67 17.36
N ARG A 84 11.26 16.69 17.89
CA ARG A 84 12.33 15.96 17.18
C ARG A 84 11.82 15.25 15.93
N GLU A 85 10.63 14.66 16.01
CA GLU A 85 9.99 13.97 14.89
C GLU A 85 9.60 14.88 13.71
N ASN A 86 9.70 16.21 13.85
CA ASN A 86 9.49 17.16 12.75
C ASN A 86 10.77 17.49 11.96
N PHE A 87 11.93 17.03 12.41
CA PHE A 87 13.21 17.25 11.73
C PHE A 87 13.75 15.93 11.18
N ILE A 88 14.07 15.88 9.89
CA ILE A 88 14.52 14.66 9.21
C ILE A 88 15.80 14.06 9.83
N GLU A 89 16.67 14.91 10.37
CA GLU A 89 17.92 14.49 11.02
C GLU A 89 17.71 13.91 12.42
N LEU A 90 16.57 14.23 13.06
CA LEU A 90 16.27 13.85 14.45
C LEU A 90 15.11 12.85 14.55
N ALA A 91 14.38 12.65 13.46
CA ALA A 91 13.22 11.76 13.42
C ALA A 91 13.69 10.29 13.53
N GLU A 92 13.21 9.60 14.54
CA GLU A 92 13.51 8.19 14.80
C GLU A 92 12.39 7.27 14.31
N ARG A 93 11.15 7.77 14.28
CA ARG A 93 10.00 7.00 13.83
C ARG A 93 9.96 6.90 12.32
N LYS A 94 9.89 5.68 11.81
CA LYS A 94 9.78 5.39 10.38
C LYS A 94 8.64 6.16 9.71
N GLU A 95 7.51 6.33 10.39
CA GLU A 95 6.36 7.09 9.92
C GLU A 95 6.69 8.57 9.73
N SER A 96 7.38 9.19 10.69
CA SER A 96 7.79 10.59 10.63
C SER A 96 8.78 10.83 9.50
N VAL A 97 9.78 9.95 9.35
CA VAL A 97 10.75 10.01 8.24
C VAL A 97 10.05 9.92 6.90
N LEU A 98 9.11 8.99 6.75
CA LEU A 98 8.35 8.85 5.50
C LEU A 98 7.45 10.04 5.21
N ARG A 99 6.82 10.62 6.25
CA ARG A 99 6.03 11.84 6.11
C ARG A 99 6.88 13.02 5.64
N LEU A 100 8.04 13.23 6.25
CA LEU A 100 8.98 14.27 5.87
C LEU A 100 9.52 14.06 4.45
N ALA A 101 9.85 12.80 4.09
CA ALA A 101 10.27 12.46 2.73
C ALA A 101 9.20 12.81 1.69
N ARG A 102 7.92 12.53 1.98
CA ARG A 102 6.79 12.89 1.11
C ARG A 102 6.63 14.41 0.96
N MET A 103 6.86 15.19 2.03
CA MET A 103 6.85 16.66 1.95
C MET A 103 7.92 17.19 1.00
N LEU A 104 9.02 16.46 0.84
CA LEU A 104 10.08 16.75 -0.13
C LEU A 104 9.80 16.13 -1.51
N SER A 105 8.57 15.66 -1.77
CA SER A 105 8.17 14.94 -2.98
C SER A 105 8.94 13.63 -3.22
N TYR A 106 9.57 13.08 -2.22
CA TYR A 106 10.24 11.79 -2.28
C TYR A 106 9.33 10.68 -1.76
N ASN A 107 8.83 9.86 -2.69
CA ASN A 107 8.08 8.65 -2.33
C ASN A 107 9.06 7.51 -2.07
N ALA A 108 9.34 7.25 -0.81
CA ALA A 108 10.16 6.12 -0.43
C ALA A 108 9.46 4.82 -0.84
N LYS A 109 10.07 4.09 -1.76
CA LYS A 109 9.62 2.75 -2.15
C LYS A 109 9.88 1.81 -0.97
N ARG A 110 8.82 1.20 -0.46
CA ARG A 110 8.91 0.32 0.70
C ARG A 110 8.86 -1.13 0.26
N ASN A 111 7.81 -1.82 0.56
CA ASN A 111 7.66 -3.22 0.20
C ASN A 111 7.34 -3.33 -1.29
N ILE A 112 8.34 -3.66 -2.12
CA ILE A 112 8.17 -3.85 -3.56
C ILE A 112 8.30 -5.33 -3.84
N PRO A 113 7.26 -5.98 -4.40
CA PRO A 113 7.34 -7.37 -4.78
C PRO A 113 8.28 -7.53 -5.98
N ALA A 114 8.96 -8.66 -6.04
CA ALA A 114 9.62 -9.05 -7.27
C ALA A 114 8.57 -9.24 -8.37
N THR A 115 8.85 -8.67 -9.53
CA THR A 115 7.95 -8.66 -10.70
C THR A 115 8.72 -9.03 -11.94
N GLY A 116 8.11 -9.79 -12.84
CA GLY A 116 8.73 -10.14 -14.11
C GLY A 116 7.76 -10.82 -15.07
N LEU A 117 8.26 -11.16 -16.24
CA LEU A 117 7.51 -11.86 -17.27
C LEU A 117 7.99 -13.31 -17.38
N LEU A 118 7.05 -14.26 -17.35
CA LEU A 118 7.27 -15.67 -17.58
C LEU A 118 6.85 -16.01 -19.00
N LYS A 119 7.78 -16.56 -19.78
CA LYS A 119 7.48 -17.05 -21.13
C LYS A 119 6.86 -18.44 -21.06
N PHE A 120 5.85 -18.69 -21.90
CA PHE A 120 5.33 -20.03 -22.13
C PHE A 120 6.32 -20.78 -23.00
N ASP A 121 6.95 -21.81 -22.45
CA ASP A 121 7.83 -22.68 -23.21
C ASP A 121 7.09 -23.92 -23.72
N THR A 122 6.03 -24.32 -23.05
CA THR A 122 5.25 -25.51 -23.41
C THR A 122 3.75 -25.25 -23.22
N VAL A 123 2.95 -25.89 -24.05
CA VAL A 123 1.49 -25.98 -23.88
C VAL A 123 1.06 -27.42 -24.00
N SER A 124 0.06 -27.82 -23.22
CA SER A 124 -0.58 -29.12 -23.32
C SER A 124 -2.07 -29.00 -23.02
N THR A 125 -2.86 -29.90 -23.57
CA THR A 125 -4.30 -29.96 -23.32
C THR A 125 -4.74 -31.38 -23.09
N THR A 126 -5.80 -31.56 -22.30
CA THR A 126 -6.51 -32.83 -22.17
C THR A 126 -7.69 -32.94 -23.15
N GLU A 127 -8.06 -31.84 -23.80
CA GLU A 127 -9.15 -31.76 -24.76
C GLU A 127 -8.73 -32.34 -26.12
N ASN A 128 -9.70 -32.93 -26.83
CA ASN A 128 -9.49 -33.48 -28.18
C ASN A 128 -9.47 -32.30 -29.19
N ILE A 129 -8.28 -31.75 -29.41
CA ILE A 129 -8.01 -30.71 -30.38
C ILE A 129 -7.24 -31.32 -31.54
N LEU A 130 -7.67 -31.05 -32.76
CA LEU A 130 -7.00 -31.54 -33.99
C LEU A 130 -6.16 -30.39 -34.58
N ASP A 131 -4.95 -30.74 -35.01
CA ASP A 131 -4.13 -29.82 -35.84
C ASP A 131 -4.60 -29.84 -37.31
N SER A 132 -3.99 -29.02 -38.14
CA SER A 132 -4.33 -28.93 -39.59
C SER A 132 -4.17 -30.21 -40.35
N ASN A 133 -3.36 -31.14 -39.85
CA ASN A 133 -3.12 -32.47 -40.42
C ASN A 133 -4.07 -33.57 -39.85
N GLY A 134 -5.01 -33.17 -38.98
CA GLY A 134 -5.92 -34.08 -38.32
C GLY A 134 -5.31 -34.89 -37.16
N LYS A 135 -4.13 -34.55 -36.69
CA LYS A 135 -3.50 -35.17 -35.52
C LYS A 135 -4.14 -34.62 -34.22
N ASN A 136 -4.57 -35.55 -33.36
CA ASN A 136 -5.08 -35.18 -32.05
C ASN A 136 -3.94 -34.74 -31.10
N LEU A 137 -4.06 -33.52 -30.55
CA LEU A 137 -3.09 -32.91 -29.66
C LEU A 137 -3.36 -33.19 -28.18
N ALA A 138 -4.44 -33.89 -27.85
CA ALA A 138 -4.74 -34.26 -26.46
C ALA A 138 -3.59 -35.02 -25.81
N GLN A 139 -3.24 -34.61 -24.58
CA GLN A 139 -2.15 -35.19 -23.78
C GLN A 139 -0.75 -35.09 -24.43
N GLN A 140 -0.59 -34.28 -25.47
CA GLN A 140 0.71 -34.02 -26.07
C GLN A 140 1.26 -32.70 -25.49
N THR A 141 2.58 -32.67 -25.25
CA THR A 141 3.30 -31.46 -24.87
C THR A 141 3.89 -30.84 -26.15
N ILE A 142 3.42 -29.66 -26.50
CA ILE A 142 3.93 -28.88 -27.63
C ILE A 142 4.93 -27.91 -27.08
N ILE A 143 6.15 -27.93 -27.60
CA ILE A 143 7.26 -27.10 -27.14
C ILE A 143 7.47 -25.93 -28.09
N TRP A 144 7.63 -24.74 -27.52
CA TRP A 144 7.94 -23.53 -28.28
C TRP A 144 9.27 -23.67 -29.01
N ASN A 145 9.25 -23.41 -30.33
CA ASN A 145 10.40 -23.48 -31.23
C ASN A 145 11.15 -24.84 -31.17
N ASP A 146 10.38 -25.93 -31.09
CA ASP A 146 10.92 -27.29 -31.12
C ASP A 146 11.55 -27.62 -32.48
N PRO A 147 12.87 -27.82 -32.58
CA PRO A 147 13.53 -28.09 -33.84
C PRO A 147 13.15 -29.48 -34.41
N THR A 148 12.59 -30.36 -33.60
CA THR A 148 12.18 -31.73 -34.02
C THR A 148 10.73 -31.75 -34.53
N ASN A 149 9.94 -30.76 -34.21
CA ASN A 149 8.55 -30.63 -34.61
C ASN A 149 8.37 -29.45 -35.60
N GLN A 150 8.37 -29.72 -36.89
CA GLN A 150 8.23 -28.66 -37.91
C GLN A 150 6.89 -27.92 -37.83
N ASN A 151 5.86 -28.52 -37.22
CA ASN A 151 4.53 -27.94 -37.08
C ASN A 151 4.30 -27.34 -35.66
N TRP A 152 5.36 -27.15 -34.88
CA TRP A 152 5.22 -26.70 -33.48
C TRP A 152 4.44 -25.39 -33.36
N ALA A 153 4.69 -24.45 -34.27
CA ALA A 153 4.07 -23.11 -34.21
C ALA A 153 2.55 -23.20 -34.40
N GLU A 154 2.10 -23.94 -35.41
CA GLU A 154 0.68 -24.16 -35.68
C GLU A 154 0.02 -24.92 -34.51
N GLN A 155 0.63 -26.01 -34.06
CA GLN A 155 0.11 -26.83 -32.97
C GLN A 155 0.05 -26.04 -31.65
N PHE A 156 1.13 -25.29 -31.33
CA PHE A 156 1.19 -24.46 -30.12
C PHE A 156 0.06 -23.44 -30.10
N ILE A 157 -0.12 -22.71 -31.20
CA ILE A 157 -1.19 -21.73 -31.35
C ILE A 157 -2.56 -22.41 -31.34
N THR A 158 -2.74 -23.55 -31.96
CA THR A 158 -4.02 -24.28 -31.96
C THR A 158 -4.45 -24.69 -30.55
N VAL A 159 -3.53 -25.20 -29.72
CA VAL A 159 -3.83 -25.53 -28.32
C VAL A 159 -4.15 -24.28 -27.50
N LEU A 160 -3.32 -23.23 -27.64
CA LEU A 160 -3.54 -21.97 -26.93
C LEU A 160 -4.85 -21.31 -27.35
N ASN A 161 -5.17 -21.39 -28.60
CA ASN A 161 -6.37 -20.90 -29.20
C ASN A 161 -7.65 -21.50 -28.62
N ALA A 162 -7.68 -22.78 -28.34
CA ALA A 162 -8.84 -23.43 -27.72
C ALA A 162 -9.15 -22.85 -26.33
N ALA A 163 -8.14 -22.34 -25.64
CA ALA A 163 -8.29 -21.72 -24.33
C ALA A 163 -8.52 -20.20 -24.38
N MET A 164 -8.38 -19.56 -25.55
CA MET A 164 -8.67 -18.12 -25.67
C MET A 164 -10.16 -17.85 -25.49
N SER A 165 -10.49 -16.76 -24.78
CA SER A 165 -11.85 -16.48 -24.33
C SER A 165 -12.80 -15.98 -25.42
N ASP A 166 -12.27 -15.43 -26.47
CA ASP A 166 -13.12 -14.84 -27.53
C ASP A 166 -13.25 -15.79 -28.71
N ASN A 167 -14.42 -16.43 -28.81
CA ASN A 167 -14.70 -17.37 -29.88
C ASN A 167 -14.94 -16.71 -31.24
N THR A 168 -15.26 -15.42 -31.26
CA THR A 168 -15.55 -14.67 -32.47
C THR A 168 -14.32 -13.99 -33.04
N GLU A 169 -13.38 -13.66 -32.19
CA GLU A 169 -12.14 -12.95 -32.52
C GLU A 169 -10.88 -13.75 -32.17
N PHE A 170 -11.00 -15.01 -32.28
CA PHE A 170 -9.94 -15.95 -31.99
C PHE A 170 -8.59 -15.57 -32.64
N GLY A 171 -7.51 -15.58 -31.84
CA GLY A 171 -6.18 -15.19 -32.31
C GLY A 171 -6.03 -13.70 -32.60
N ARG A 172 -7.05 -12.90 -32.36
CA ARG A 172 -6.93 -11.45 -32.46
C ARG A 172 -6.41 -10.84 -31.17
N SER A 173 -5.47 -9.95 -31.34
CA SER A 173 -4.98 -9.10 -30.28
C SER A 173 -6.08 -8.17 -29.78
N GLN A 174 -6.24 -8.08 -28.44
CA GLN A 174 -7.14 -7.09 -27.81
C GLN A 174 -6.56 -5.67 -27.87
N GLY A 175 -5.35 -5.52 -28.33
CA GLY A 175 -4.64 -4.28 -28.54
C GLY A 175 -3.18 -4.56 -28.85
N SER A 176 -2.53 -3.65 -29.55
CA SER A 176 -1.10 -3.73 -29.88
C SER A 176 -0.40 -2.41 -29.62
N SER A 177 0.84 -2.48 -29.15
CA SER A 177 1.71 -1.32 -28.95
C SER A 177 3.19 -1.70 -29.09
N ILE A 178 4.04 -0.71 -29.27
CA ILE A 178 5.49 -0.91 -29.22
C ILE A 178 5.97 -0.49 -27.84
N ILE A 179 6.41 -1.47 -27.03
CA ILE A 179 6.91 -1.28 -25.67
C ILE A 179 8.40 -1.62 -25.69
N ASP A 180 9.24 -0.68 -25.27
CA ASP A 180 10.71 -0.82 -25.31
C ASP A 180 11.26 -1.27 -26.68
N GLY A 181 10.63 -0.79 -27.77
CA GLY A 181 11.01 -1.15 -29.14
C GLY A 181 10.55 -2.54 -29.59
N ILE A 182 9.72 -3.24 -28.80
CA ILE A 182 9.22 -4.58 -29.07
C ILE A 182 7.72 -4.52 -29.34
N LEU A 183 7.28 -5.07 -30.45
CA LEU A 183 5.84 -5.23 -30.71
C LEU A 183 5.25 -6.10 -29.62
N THR A 184 4.25 -5.57 -28.94
CA THR A 184 3.53 -6.23 -27.85
C THR A 184 2.04 -6.22 -28.14
N GLU A 185 1.41 -7.37 -28.05
CA GLU A 185 -0.03 -7.57 -28.28
C GLU A 185 -0.65 -8.21 -27.04
N GLN A 186 -1.86 -7.80 -26.71
CA GLN A 186 -2.61 -8.33 -25.55
C GLN A 186 -3.62 -9.38 -25.98
N TYR A 187 -3.66 -10.46 -25.24
CA TYR A 187 -4.60 -11.57 -25.41
C TYR A 187 -5.29 -11.91 -24.09
N ARG A 188 -6.37 -12.67 -24.18
CA ARG A 188 -7.13 -13.16 -23.03
C ARG A 188 -7.23 -14.68 -23.08
N LEU A 189 -6.83 -15.32 -21.99
CA LEU A 189 -6.97 -16.75 -21.78
C LEU A 189 -8.23 -17.02 -20.95
N ARG A 190 -9.07 -17.97 -21.37
CA ARG A 190 -10.25 -18.38 -20.61
C ARG A 190 -9.83 -19.17 -19.37
N THR A 191 -10.46 -18.88 -18.25
CA THR A 191 -10.31 -19.61 -16.99
C THR A 191 -11.63 -20.34 -16.66
N SER A 192 -11.55 -21.42 -15.90
CA SER A 192 -12.73 -22.15 -15.42
C SER A 192 -13.42 -21.45 -14.24
N SER A 193 -12.71 -20.59 -13.52
CA SER A 193 -13.23 -19.83 -12.40
C SER A 193 -13.76 -18.47 -12.84
N THR A 194 -14.78 -17.97 -12.15
CA THR A 194 -15.29 -16.61 -12.28
C THR A 194 -14.76 -15.67 -11.20
N ASP A 195 -13.83 -16.16 -10.35
CA ASP A 195 -13.14 -15.34 -9.37
C ASP A 195 -12.08 -14.45 -10.03
N VAL A 196 -11.39 -13.65 -9.22
CA VAL A 196 -10.23 -12.88 -9.70
C VAL A 196 -9.22 -13.85 -10.32
N PRO A 197 -8.81 -13.66 -11.59
CA PRO A 197 -7.95 -14.62 -12.29
C PRO A 197 -6.49 -14.49 -11.81
N VAL A 198 -6.16 -15.19 -10.73
CA VAL A 198 -4.83 -15.27 -10.13
C VAL A 198 -4.44 -16.72 -9.96
N PHE A 199 -3.24 -17.09 -10.41
CA PHE A 199 -2.70 -18.45 -10.25
C PHE A 199 -1.48 -18.42 -9.35
N THR A 200 -1.58 -19.09 -8.22
CA THR A 200 -0.53 -19.14 -7.21
C THR A 200 0.45 -20.27 -7.49
N PHE A 201 1.73 -20.01 -7.30
CA PHE A 201 2.77 -21.02 -7.30
C PHE A 201 3.85 -20.70 -6.26
N ASN A 202 4.61 -21.69 -5.83
CA ASN A 202 5.67 -21.52 -4.87
C ASN A 202 7.03 -21.83 -5.50
N LYS A 203 8.02 -21.01 -5.20
CA LYS A 203 9.43 -21.25 -5.61
C LYS A 203 10.37 -21.08 -4.42
N ILE A 204 11.48 -21.81 -4.48
CA ILE A 204 12.57 -21.66 -3.53
C ILE A 204 13.53 -20.62 -4.10
N VAL A 205 13.62 -19.48 -3.41
CA VAL A 205 14.54 -18.39 -3.75
C VAL A 205 15.44 -18.16 -2.54
N ALA A 206 16.75 -18.16 -2.76
CA ALA A 206 17.75 -18.03 -1.69
C ALA A 206 17.51 -19.00 -0.52
N GLY A 207 17.11 -20.26 -0.82
CA GLY A 207 16.84 -21.29 0.18
C GLY A 207 15.53 -21.15 0.96
N ARG A 208 14.66 -20.20 0.60
CA ARG A 208 13.35 -20.00 1.23
C ARG A 208 12.23 -20.19 0.22
N GLN A 209 11.18 -20.90 0.66
CA GLN A 209 9.96 -21.02 -0.13
C GLN A 209 9.19 -19.69 -0.10
N MET A 210 8.86 -19.17 -1.28
CA MET A 210 8.14 -17.94 -1.46
C MET A 210 6.92 -18.14 -2.35
N PRO A 211 5.79 -17.51 -2.02
CA PRO A 211 4.62 -17.51 -2.88
C PRO A 211 4.79 -16.48 -4.01
N PHE A 212 4.32 -16.84 -5.17
CA PHE A 212 4.21 -16.00 -6.35
C PHE A 212 2.85 -16.19 -6.99
N GLU A 213 2.42 -15.19 -7.73
CA GLU A 213 1.17 -15.21 -8.46
C GLU A 213 1.38 -14.79 -9.91
N ILE A 214 0.75 -15.53 -10.83
CA ILE A 214 0.52 -15.09 -12.20
C ILE A 214 -0.75 -14.25 -12.17
N VAL A 215 -0.68 -13.05 -12.72
CA VAL A 215 -1.73 -12.04 -12.65
C VAL A 215 -2.15 -11.58 -14.03
N SER A 216 -3.38 -11.09 -14.15
CA SER A 216 -3.90 -10.55 -15.40
C SER A 216 -3.04 -9.36 -15.87
N THR A 217 -2.57 -9.46 -17.10
CA THR A 217 -1.56 -8.57 -17.69
C THR A 217 -2.19 -7.66 -18.71
N ALA A 218 -1.89 -6.36 -18.60
CA ALA A 218 -2.28 -5.36 -19.59
C ALA A 218 -1.13 -4.38 -19.85
N PHE A 219 -1.30 -3.50 -20.83
CA PHE A 219 -0.40 -2.39 -21.09
C PHE A 219 -1.17 -1.11 -21.43
N ARG A 220 -0.54 0.03 -21.17
CA ARG A 220 -1.07 1.36 -21.55
C ARG A 220 -0.15 2.00 -22.56
N GLY A 221 -0.65 2.22 -23.77
CA GLY A 221 0.10 2.89 -24.82
C GLY A 221 1.46 2.24 -25.04
N SER A 222 2.52 3.05 -25.10
CA SER A 222 3.91 2.61 -25.29
C SER A 222 4.72 2.51 -24.00
N GLU A 223 4.08 2.64 -22.83
CA GLU A 223 4.86 2.92 -21.62
C GLU A 223 5.24 1.68 -20.83
N THR A 224 4.27 0.88 -20.36
CA THR A 224 4.56 -0.23 -19.44
C THR A 224 3.56 -1.36 -19.48
N ILE A 225 4.04 -2.56 -19.21
CA ILE A 225 3.20 -3.72 -18.89
C ILE A 225 2.88 -3.66 -17.38
N TYR A 226 1.61 -3.80 -17.02
CA TYR A 226 1.13 -3.70 -15.65
C TYR A 226 0.10 -4.78 -15.32
N GLU A 227 -0.17 -4.97 -14.04
CA GLU A 227 -1.26 -5.81 -13.54
C GLU A 227 -2.57 -5.06 -13.61
N GLU A 228 -3.59 -5.69 -14.20
CA GLU A 228 -4.95 -5.15 -14.17
C GLU A 228 -5.53 -5.15 -12.76
N ALA A 229 -6.42 -4.22 -12.49
CA ALA A 229 -7.13 -4.18 -11.22
C ALA A 229 -7.88 -5.50 -10.97
N PRO A 230 -7.81 -6.10 -9.78
CA PRO A 230 -8.42 -7.38 -9.48
C PRO A 230 -9.94 -7.32 -9.64
N THR A 231 -10.43 -7.92 -10.70
CA THR A 231 -11.87 -7.99 -10.98
C THR A 231 -12.28 -9.43 -11.23
N PRO A 232 -13.34 -9.93 -10.59
CA PRO A 232 -13.89 -11.24 -10.88
C PRO A 232 -14.16 -11.42 -12.37
N SER A 233 -13.51 -12.39 -12.98
CA SER A 233 -13.57 -12.62 -14.42
C SER A 233 -13.17 -14.05 -14.75
N ASN A 234 -13.71 -14.59 -15.84
CA ASN A 234 -13.25 -15.87 -16.38
C ASN A 234 -12.13 -15.72 -17.42
N GLN A 235 -11.40 -14.60 -17.38
CA GLN A 235 -10.36 -14.27 -18.35
C GLN A 235 -9.10 -13.80 -17.66
N LEU A 236 -7.95 -14.35 -18.08
CA LEU A 236 -6.62 -13.92 -17.68
C LEU A 236 -5.91 -13.21 -18.84
N GLY A 237 -5.54 -11.96 -18.65
CA GLY A 237 -4.75 -11.20 -19.62
C GLY A 237 -3.31 -11.69 -19.69
N PHE A 238 -2.77 -11.79 -20.90
CA PHE A 238 -1.37 -12.07 -21.15
C PHE A 238 -0.90 -11.36 -22.42
N VAL A 239 0.38 -11.36 -22.70
CA VAL A 239 0.94 -10.63 -23.83
C VAL A 239 1.75 -11.53 -24.74
N TYR A 240 1.68 -11.27 -26.04
CA TYR A 240 2.61 -11.75 -27.03
C TYR A 240 3.63 -10.64 -27.34
N LYS A 241 4.90 -10.96 -27.30
CA LYS A 241 5.98 -10.04 -27.69
C LYS A 241 6.71 -10.56 -28.90
N ASN A 242 7.12 -9.66 -29.80
CA ASN A 242 7.90 -9.98 -30.98
C ASN A 242 8.97 -8.91 -31.23
N ASP A 243 10.22 -9.27 -31.04
CA ASP A 243 11.38 -8.39 -31.25
C ASP A 243 11.93 -8.44 -32.70
N GLY A 244 11.25 -9.17 -33.59
CA GLY A 244 11.65 -9.32 -35.00
C GLY A 244 12.83 -10.25 -35.24
N ARG A 245 13.36 -10.92 -34.17
CA ARG A 245 14.53 -11.83 -34.30
C ARG A 245 14.14 -13.30 -34.47
N GLY A 246 12.83 -13.57 -34.57
CA GLY A 246 12.28 -14.90 -34.74
C GLY A 246 12.05 -15.70 -33.45
N GLY A 247 11.52 -16.92 -33.59
CA GLY A 247 11.04 -17.73 -32.48
C GLY A 247 12.11 -18.19 -31.47
N THR A 248 13.40 -18.16 -31.85
CA THR A 248 14.51 -18.50 -30.96
C THR A 248 14.86 -17.40 -29.96
N SER A 249 14.38 -16.17 -30.19
CA SER A 249 14.62 -15.07 -29.26
C SER A 249 13.93 -15.28 -27.92
N SER A 250 14.63 -14.96 -26.83
CA SER A 250 14.04 -14.93 -25.49
C SER A 250 12.96 -13.85 -25.33
N ASN A 251 12.93 -12.83 -26.20
CA ASN A 251 11.98 -11.72 -26.19
C ASN A 251 10.81 -11.91 -27.16
N THR A 252 10.75 -13.05 -27.87
CA THR A 252 9.63 -13.39 -28.73
C THR A 252 8.86 -14.57 -28.16
N GLY A 253 7.55 -14.45 -28.04
CA GLY A 253 6.65 -15.48 -27.52
C GLY A 253 5.51 -14.92 -26.68
N PHE A 254 4.81 -15.80 -26.00
CA PHE A 254 3.73 -15.45 -25.10
C PHE A 254 4.25 -15.37 -23.66
N PHE A 255 3.79 -14.36 -22.94
CA PHE A 255 4.28 -14.03 -21.60
C PHE A 255 3.13 -13.74 -20.63
N PHE A 256 3.27 -14.26 -19.40
CA PHE A 256 2.48 -13.84 -18.24
C PHE A 256 3.30 -12.91 -17.34
N LEU A 257 2.61 -11.96 -16.71
CA LEU A 257 3.17 -11.18 -15.63
C LEU A 257 3.09 -12.00 -14.33
N PHE A 258 4.18 -12.07 -13.60
CA PHE A 258 4.19 -12.63 -12.25
C PHE A 258 4.58 -11.59 -11.22
N LYS A 259 4.08 -11.76 -10.02
CA LYS A 259 4.45 -10.96 -8.85
C LYS A 259 4.67 -11.85 -7.63
N GLN A 260 5.61 -11.46 -6.80
CA GLN A 260 5.85 -12.08 -5.51
C GLN A 260 4.74 -11.71 -4.53
N GLY A 261 4.33 -12.69 -3.72
CA GLY A 261 3.34 -12.49 -2.67
C GLY A 261 2.00 -13.14 -2.98
N SER A 262 0.99 -12.77 -2.20
CA SER A 262 -0.38 -13.25 -2.34
C SER A 262 -1.37 -12.09 -2.32
N LEU A 263 -2.34 -12.12 -3.22
CA LEU A 263 -3.47 -11.20 -3.24
C LEU A 263 -4.45 -11.59 -2.14
N GLU A 264 -4.77 -10.63 -1.29
CA GLU A 264 -5.79 -10.76 -0.25
C GLU A 264 -6.85 -9.68 -0.42
N LEU A 265 -7.97 -9.85 0.25
CA LEU A 265 -9.06 -8.89 0.25
C LEU A 265 -9.60 -8.66 1.66
N ALA A 266 -10.17 -7.48 1.88
CA ALA A 266 -10.95 -7.16 3.06
C ALA A 266 -12.12 -6.26 2.68
N ASP A 267 -13.27 -6.48 3.32
CA ASP A 267 -14.45 -5.65 3.14
C ASP A 267 -14.67 -4.77 4.36
N PHE A 268 -15.12 -3.53 4.13
CA PHE A 268 -15.51 -2.61 5.20
C PHE A 268 -16.68 -1.74 4.75
N THR A 269 -17.44 -1.19 5.71
CA THR A 269 -18.61 -0.35 5.42
C THR A 269 -18.46 1.02 6.09
N ILE A 270 -18.79 2.05 5.35
CA ILE A 270 -18.89 3.44 5.84
C ILE A 270 -20.34 3.86 5.73
N ASP A 271 -21.06 3.84 6.87
CA ASP A 271 -22.47 4.19 6.91
C ASP A 271 -22.67 5.71 6.85
N VAL A 272 -21.85 6.45 7.59
CA VAL A 272 -21.89 7.91 7.68
C VAL A 272 -20.63 8.49 7.06
N PRO A 273 -20.73 9.09 5.86
CA PRO A 273 -19.56 9.65 5.19
C PRO A 273 -19.00 10.85 5.96
N LYS A 274 -17.68 10.89 6.12
CA LYS A 274 -16.97 11.99 6.76
C LYS A 274 -15.88 12.52 5.84
N SER A 275 -15.63 13.82 5.96
CA SER A 275 -14.51 14.47 5.30
C SER A 275 -13.18 13.93 5.84
N ASN A 276 -12.26 13.62 4.94
CA ASN A 276 -10.94 13.09 5.28
C ASN A 276 -10.99 11.79 6.11
N GLU A 277 -11.96 10.93 5.82
CA GLU A 277 -12.10 9.62 6.48
C GLU A 277 -10.84 8.79 6.26
N ILE A 278 -10.42 8.08 7.31
CA ILE A 278 -9.26 7.18 7.27
C ILE A 278 -9.72 5.80 7.74
N VAL A 279 -9.50 4.80 6.91
CA VAL A 279 -9.81 3.40 7.22
C VAL A 279 -8.52 2.59 7.26
N ALA A 280 -8.24 1.96 8.38
CA ALA A 280 -7.08 1.08 8.53
C ALA A 280 -7.35 -0.29 7.89
N VAL A 281 -6.38 -0.79 7.12
CA VAL A 281 -6.35 -2.19 6.68
C VAL A 281 -5.55 -2.99 7.68
N ASP A 282 -6.21 -3.87 8.43
CA ASP A 282 -5.57 -4.65 9.50
C ASP A 282 -4.78 -5.84 8.93
N SER A 283 -3.70 -5.53 8.23
CA SER A 283 -2.78 -6.51 7.68
C SER A 283 -1.37 -5.93 7.58
N ASN A 284 -0.36 -6.78 7.77
CA ASN A 284 1.05 -6.39 7.71
C ASN A 284 1.67 -6.74 6.35
N ASN A 285 2.82 -6.13 6.05
CA ASN A 285 3.60 -6.41 4.84
C ASN A 285 2.83 -6.17 3.54
N ILE A 286 1.95 -5.19 3.54
CA ILE A 286 1.19 -4.79 2.36
C ILE A 286 2.12 -4.01 1.42
N ASN A 287 2.03 -4.34 0.15
CA ASN A 287 2.69 -3.62 -0.91
C ASN A 287 1.89 -2.37 -1.27
N GLU A 288 2.45 -1.20 -1.03
CA GLU A 288 1.77 0.08 -1.26
C GLU A 288 1.26 0.25 -2.70
N ASN A 289 1.98 -0.28 -3.69
CA ASN A 289 1.60 -0.14 -5.08
C ASN A 289 0.44 -1.06 -5.50
N ASP A 290 0.28 -2.18 -4.83
CA ASP A 290 -0.69 -3.21 -5.14
C ASP A 290 -1.86 -3.17 -4.15
N VAL A 291 -2.53 -2.02 -4.12
CA VAL A 291 -3.77 -1.79 -3.36
C VAL A 291 -4.79 -1.24 -4.32
N TRP A 292 -5.97 -1.88 -4.39
CA TRP A 292 -7.11 -1.49 -5.24
C TRP A 292 -8.37 -1.44 -4.40
N LEU A 293 -9.22 -0.47 -4.65
CA LEU A 293 -10.45 -0.24 -3.89
C LEU A 293 -11.65 -0.22 -4.81
N PHE A 294 -12.64 -1.02 -4.47
CA PHE A 294 -13.92 -1.10 -5.19
C PHE A 294 -15.08 -0.86 -4.26
N ARG A 295 -16.08 -0.14 -4.74
CA ARG A 295 -17.37 -0.06 -4.08
C ARG A 295 -18.23 -1.25 -4.51
N LEU A 296 -18.95 -1.83 -3.54
CA LEU A 296 -19.82 -2.98 -3.75
C LEU A 296 -21.28 -2.55 -3.79
N ASN A 297 -22.09 -3.32 -4.51
CA ASN A 297 -23.55 -3.26 -4.40
C ASN A 297 -24.05 -4.12 -3.22
N SER A 298 -25.36 -4.13 -3.01
CA SER A 298 -25.99 -4.95 -1.96
C SER A 298 -25.83 -6.46 -2.16
N ALA A 299 -25.51 -6.91 -3.36
CA ALA A 299 -25.22 -8.31 -3.67
C ALA A 299 -23.75 -8.68 -3.54
N GLY A 300 -22.88 -7.75 -3.10
CA GLY A 300 -21.42 -7.95 -2.95
C GLY A 300 -20.65 -7.90 -4.26
N ALA A 301 -21.25 -7.50 -5.37
CA ALA A 301 -20.57 -7.34 -6.64
C ALA A 301 -19.91 -5.94 -6.74
N GLN A 302 -18.74 -5.89 -7.38
CA GLN A 302 -18.03 -4.64 -7.66
C GLN A 302 -18.83 -3.80 -8.69
N ILE A 303 -19.08 -2.55 -8.36
CA ILE A 303 -19.80 -1.60 -9.23
C ILE A 303 -18.96 -0.42 -9.67
N GLU A 304 -17.93 -0.09 -8.91
CA GLU A 304 -17.14 1.11 -9.14
C GLU A 304 -15.74 0.97 -8.59
N GLU A 305 -14.74 1.26 -9.39
CA GLU A 305 -13.35 1.34 -8.97
C GLU A 305 -13.03 2.75 -8.47
N TRP A 306 -12.37 2.86 -7.33
CA TRP A 306 -11.84 4.10 -6.80
C TRP A 306 -10.39 4.26 -7.25
N THR A 307 -10.04 5.47 -7.69
CA THR A 307 -8.72 5.75 -8.24
C THR A 307 -7.73 6.08 -7.13
N LYS A 308 -6.62 5.33 -7.07
CA LYS A 308 -5.53 5.62 -6.17
C LYS A 308 -4.74 6.83 -6.65
N VAL A 309 -4.53 7.81 -5.76
CA VAL A 309 -3.70 9.00 -5.99
C VAL A 309 -2.54 9.03 -4.98
N GLN A 310 -1.44 9.68 -5.34
CA GLN A 310 -0.26 9.74 -4.46
C GLN A 310 -0.53 10.53 -3.18
N SER A 311 -1.32 11.61 -3.29
CA SER A 311 -1.67 12.46 -2.17
C SER A 311 -3.03 13.10 -2.43
N LEU A 312 -3.79 13.32 -1.38
CA LEU A 312 -5.04 14.09 -1.41
C LEU A 312 -4.81 15.59 -1.16
N ILE A 313 -3.55 16.01 -1.03
CA ILE A 313 -3.14 17.39 -0.69
C ILE A 313 -2.23 17.93 -1.81
N GLY A 314 -2.30 19.25 -2.05
CA GLY A 314 -1.42 19.92 -2.99
C GLY A 314 -1.79 19.76 -4.47
N ASN A 315 -0.80 19.49 -5.32
CA ASN A 315 -0.97 19.47 -6.78
C ASN A 315 -1.99 18.44 -7.28
N ASN A 316 -2.13 17.32 -6.58
CA ASN A 316 -3.12 16.29 -6.96
C ASN A 316 -4.55 16.78 -6.76
N ILE A 317 -4.81 17.57 -5.74
CA ILE A 317 -6.12 18.20 -5.53
C ILE A 317 -6.41 19.19 -6.68
N ALA A 318 -5.44 20.04 -7.04
CA ALA A 318 -5.59 20.99 -8.13
C ALA A 318 -5.83 20.27 -9.47
N TYR A 319 -5.09 19.19 -9.75
CA TYR A 319 -5.28 18.36 -10.94
C TYR A 319 -6.68 17.74 -10.98
N ASN A 320 -7.13 17.14 -9.88
CA ASN A 320 -8.45 16.52 -9.80
C ASN A 320 -9.59 17.54 -9.90
N SER A 321 -9.38 18.78 -9.45
CA SER A 321 -10.37 19.85 -9.62
C SER A 321 -10.53 20.27 -11.10
N ILE A 322 -9.47 20.16 -11.89
CA ILE A 322 -9.46 20.44 -13.33
C ILE A 322 -10.02 19.24 -14.10
N ALA A 323 -9.60 18.02 -13.76
CA ALA A 323 -10.11 16.78 -14.34
C ALA A 323 -11.35 16.30 -13.56
N SER A 324 -12.45 17.00 -13.69
CA SER A 324 -13.69 16.79 -12.92
C SER A 324 -14.32 15.40 -13.03
N ASN A 325 -13.81 14.54 -13.92
CA ASN A 325 -14.34 13.20 -14.17
C ASN A 325 -13.89 12.15 -13.15
N ILE A 326 -12.76 12.39 -12.45
CA ILE A 326 -12.20 11.44 -11.48
C ILE A 326 -12.38 12.02 -10.08
N ARG A 327 -13.50 11.71 -9.45
CA ARG A 327 -13.82 12.20 -8.10
C ARG A 327 -13.76 11.10 -7.04
N ASN A 328 -13.85 9.85 -7.43
CA ASN A 328 -13.71 8.70 -6.52
C ASN A 328 -12.23 8.40 -6.35
N ILE A 329 -11.62 9.09 -5.40
CA ILE A 329 -10.18 9.04 -5.17
C ILE A 329 -9.85 8.66 -3.72
N TYR A 330 -8.76 7.94 -3.55
CA TYR A 330 -8.18 7.62 -2.25
C TYR A 330 -6.66 7.64 -2.33
N SER A 331 -6.00 7.80 -1.20
CA SER A 331 -4.57 7.62 -1.07
C SER A 331 -4.24 6.52 -0.07
N VAL A 332 -3.09 5.90 -0.26
CA VAL A 332 -2.57 4.86 0.63
C VAL A 332 -1.50 5.47 1.53
N LEU A 333 -1.74 5.43 2.83
CA LEU A 333 -0.81 5.91 3.85
C LEU A 333 -0.15 4.71 4.50
N THR A 334 1.15 4.55 4.30
CA THR A 334 1.88 3.43 4.88
C THR A 334 2.26 3.71 6.33
N LYS A 335 2.04 2.73 7.20
CA LYS A 335 2.31 2.72 8.63
C LYS A 335 3.47 1.76 8.99
N GLU A 336 3.71 1.60 10.27
CA GLU A 336 4.67 0.59 10.77
C GLU A 336 4.29 -0.83 10.31
N SER A 337 5.29 -1.70 10.17
CA SER A 337 5.12 -3.09 9.70
C SER A 337 4.47 -3.20 8.33
N ASP A 338 4.63 -2.14 7.49
CA ASP A 338 4.04 -2.05 6.16
C ASP A 338 2.51 -2.27 6.15
N ARG A 339 1.83 -1.88 7.24
CA ARG A 339 0.37 -1.71 7.25
C ARG A 339 0.01 -0.47 6.45
N VAL A 340 -1.21 -0.43 5.95
CA VAL A 340 -1.71 0.71 5.18
C VAL A 340 -3.02 1.22 5.74
N ASP A 341 -3.18 2.53 5.71
CA ASP A 341 -4.46 3.20 5.90
C ASP A 341 -4.92 3.76 4.56
N LEU A 342 -6.21 3.65 4.28
CA LEU A 342 -6.87 4.25 3.15
C LEU A 342 -7.39 5.62 3.59
N ALA A 343 -6.86 6.69 3.03
CA ALA A 343 -7.35 8.04 3.27
C ALA A 343 -8.24 8.49 2.11
N PHE A 344 -9.37 9.08 2.44
CA PHE A 344 -10.38 9.55 1.48
C PHE A 344 -10.40 11.07 1.39
N ALA A 345 -11.06 11.57 0.35
CA ALA A 345 -11.16 13.00 0.06
C ALA A 345 -12.08 13.75 1.05
N ASP A 346 -12.09 15.07 0.90
CA ASP A 346 -12.81 16.02 1.77
C ASP A 346 -14.26 16.31 1.35
N GLY A 347 -14.72 15.79 0.22
CA GLY A 347 -16.03 16.04 -0.37
C GLY A 347 -16.06 17.25 -1.33
N VAL A 348 -15.02 18.08 -1.33
CA VAL A 348 -14.88 19.24 -2.22
C VAL A 348 -14.18 18.83 -3.52
N TYR A 349 -12.98 18.28 -3.41
CA TYR A 349 -12.16 17.86 -4.55
C TYR A 349 -12.39 16.41 -4.97
N GLY A 350 -12.83 15.56 -4.06
CA GLY A 350 -13.22 14.19 -4.31
C GLY A 350 -14.51 13.83 -3.58
N ASN A 351 -15.13 12.74 -3.96
CA ASN A 351 -16.36 12.27 -3.34
C ASN A 351 -16.08 11.73 -1.93
N LEU A 352 -17.06 11.91 -1.03
CA LEU A 352 -17.02 11.27 0.27
C LEU A 352 -17.30 9.76 0.11
N PRO A 353 -16.58 8.91 0.85
CA PRO A 353 -16.82 7.47 0.79
C PRO A 353 -18.13 7.12 1.51
N GLN A 354 -19.02 6.38 0.83
CA GLN A 354 -20.25 5.87 1.43
C GLN A 354 -20.61 4.51 0.86
N GLY A 355 -21.02 3.59 1.71
CA GLY A 355 -21.43 2.24 1.38
C GLY A 355 -20.40 1.19 1.74
N THR A 356 -20.53 0.00 1.17
CA THR A 356 -19.62 -1.13 1.38
C THR A 356 -18.51 -1.11 0.34
N PHE A 357 -17.31 -1.30 0.79
CA PHE A 357 -16.10 -1.30 -0.03
C PHE A 357 -15.35 -2.62 0.13
N ARG A 358 -14.70 -3.04 -0.94
CA ARG A 358 -13.71 -4.12 -0.97
C ARG A 358 -12.35 -3.56 -1.33
N VAL A 359 -11.38 -3.79 -0.48
CA VAL A 359 -9.97 -3.51 -0.75
C VAL A 359 -9.27 -4.81 -1.10
N TYR A 360 -8.60 -4.83 -2.26
CA TYR A 360 -7.64 -5.86 -2.61
C TYR A 360 -6.24 -5.32 -2.32
N TYR A 361 -5.41 -6.15 -1.76
CA TYR A 361 -4.02 -5.80 -1.48
C TYR A 361 -3.12 -7.02 -1.58
N ARG A 362 -1.89 -6.80 -2.02
CA ARG A 362 -0.89 -7.86 -2.11
C ARG A 362 0.03 -7.83 -0.92
N LYS A 363 0.24 -8.99 -0.31
CA LYS A 363 1.19 -9.18 0.79
C LYS A 363 2.45 -9.86 0.29
N SER A 364 3.60 -9.35 0.70
CA SER A 364 4.88 -9.99 0.46
C SER A 364 5.74 -9.92 1.73
N ASN A 365 6.80 -10.73 1.80
CA ASN A 365 7.61 -10.83 3.02
C ASN A 365 8.50 -9.60 3.32
N GLY A 366 8.45 -8.55 2.49
CA GLY A 366 9.19 -7.29 2.69
C GLY A 366 10.72 -7.42 2.63
N LEU A 367 11.24 -8.57 2.23
CA LEU A 367 12.67 -8.83 2.15
C LEU A 367 13.17 -8.56 0.72
N SER A 368 14.37 -7.98 0.62
CA SER A 368 15.02 -7.76 -0.66
C SER A 368 15.67 -9.05 -1.14
N TYR A 369 15.20 -9.59 -2.26
CA TYR A 369 15.80 -10.72 -2.95
C TYR A 369 16.06 -10.36 -4.39
N GLN A 370 17.17 -10.87 -4.91
CA GLN A 370 17.41 -10.89 -6.35
C GLN A 370 17.03 -12.29 -6.86
N ILE A 371 16.06 -12.34 -7.76
CA ILE A 371 15.59 -13.57 -8.37
C ILE A 371 16.30 -13.74 -9.70
N ALA A 372 17.05 -14.83 -9.83
CA ALA A 372 17.68 -15.16 -11.10
C ALA A 372 16.67 -15.83 -12.04
N PRO A 373 16.75 -15.61 -13.37
CA PRO A 373 15.82 -16.23 -14.33
C PRO A 373 15.70 -17.75 -14.20
N ARG A 374 16.79 -18.44 -13.88
CA ARG A 374 16.81 -19.89 -13.67
C ARG A 374 15.99 -20.38 -12.46
N GLU A 375 15.75 -19.51 -11.47
CA GLU A 375 14.95 -19.85 -10.29
C GLU A 375 13.46 -19.89 -10.62
N MET A 376 13.04 -19.26 -11.72
CA MET A 376 11.67 -19.20 -12.20
C MET A 376 11.34 -20.19 -13.32
N GLN A 377 12.20 -21.18 -13.54
CA GLN A 377 11.94 -22.25 -14.50
C GLN A 377 11.09 -23.39 -13.89
N GLY A 378 10.41 -24.18 -14.75
CA GLY A 378 9.62 -25.35 -14.33
C GLY A 378 8.41 -24.96 -13.46
N ILE A 379 7.65 -23.95 -13.87
CA ILE A 379 6.33 -23.59 -13.32
C ILE A 379 5.30 -24.24 -14.22
N SER A 380 4.36 -24.98 -13.65
CA SER A 380 3.27 -25.68 -14.37
C SER A 380 1.93 -25.39 -13.69
#